data_8d9f47f63d4fb17b3b0a639a378f73ab
#
_entry.id   8d9f47f63d4fb17b3b0a639a378f73ab
#
_cell.length_a   1.000
_cell.length_b   1.000
_cell.length_c   1.000
_cell.angle_alpha   90.00
_cell.angle_beta   90.00
_cell.angle_gamma   90.00
#
_symmetry.space_group_name_H-M   'P 1'
#
loop_
_entity.id
_entity.type
_entity.pdbx_description
1 polymer ?
#
loop_
_entity_poly.entity_id
_entity_poly.type
_entity_poly.pdbx_seq_one_letter_code
_entity_poly.pdbx_strand_id
1 'polypeptide(L)'
;MKFIGIDQIVHGVDDLDECVRFYEDWGLNKGKINRENAKFNTLDGSEVVLRHKEDPDLPVAIENGSTLRHVVWGLESEKDLIKLDDKISDLDSYHKFEGYPGCIDPSGLSLSFRPSKRFKVEARGVPMNTWDKPDQRIDEPSKVYPKAQPIKIGHIVLFVEELEKTEKFYTDVLGFTVSDRYPGSGSFLRCTTPGVHHSIFLLNIPEKKIGLNHVAYTVRDIHEVFGGGLNIDRCGWKTIIGPGRHPVSSAYF
;
A
#
# COMPACT_ATOMS: atom_id res chain seq x y z
N MET A 1 11.19 1.94 -17.99
CA MET A 1 9.82 1.74 -17.44
C MET A 1 9.65 2.69 -16.29
N LYS A 2 8.51 3.33 -16.20
CA LYS A 2 8.23 4.28 -15.12
C LYS A 2 6.97 3.86 -14.37
N PHE A 3 7.16 3.52 -13.11
CA PHE A 3 6.06 3.21 -12.19
C PHE A 3 5.48 4.51 -11.60
N ILE A 4 4.22 4.47 -11.22
CA ILE A 4 3.52 5.55 -10.52
C ILE A 4 3.30 5.20 -9.04
N GLY A 5 3.10 3.93 -8.73
CA GLY A 5 2.86 3.42 -7.38
C GLY A 5 1.88 2.26 -7.35
N ILE A 6 1.32 2.00 -6.18
CA ILE A 6 0.31 0.95 -6.01
C ILE A 6 -1.03 1.48 -6.49
N ASP A 7 -1.59 0.87 -7.53
CA ASP A 7 -2.89 1.21 -8.09
C ASP A 7 -4.05 0.47 -7.43
N GLN A 8 -3.80 -0.77 -6.98
CA GLN A 8 -4.82 -1.57 -6.34
C GLN A 8 -4.18 -2.63 -5.44
N ILE A 9 -4.85 -2.93 -4.34
CA ILE A 9 -4.60 -4.11 -3.52
C ILE A 9 -5.87 -4.95 -3.45
N VAL A 10 -5.72 -6.27 -3.47
CA VAL A 10 -6.84 -7.22 -3.36
C VAL A 10 -6.61 -8.10 -2.14
N HIS A 11 -7.57 -8.08 -1.22
CA HIS A 11 -7.58 -8.94 -0.05
C HIS A 11 -8.58 -10.09 -0.21
N GLY A 12 -8.18 -11.28 0.22
CA GLY A 12 -9.09 -12.37 0.51
C GLY A 12 -9.44 -12.34 2.00
N VAL A 13 -10.70 -12.22 2.35
CA VAL A 13 -11.13 -11.99 3.72
C VAL A 13 -12.11 -13.06 4.21
N ASP A 14 -12.11 -13.33 5.51
CA ASP A 14 -13.03 -14.28 6.15
C ASP A 14 -14.42 -13.67 6.32
N ASP A 15 -14.50 -12.42 6.77
CA ASP A 15 -15.74 -11.67 7.01
C ASP A 15 -15.73 -10.38 6.16
N LEU A 16 -16.50 -10.42 5.08
CA LEU A 16 -16.58 -9.29 4.15
C LEU A 16 -17.30 -8.09 4.79
N ASP A 17 -18.35 -8.33 5.57
CA ASP A 17 -19.14 -7.26 6.19
C ASP A 17 -18.34 -6.52 7.27
N GLU A 18 -17.58 -7.26 8.09
CA GLU A 18 -16.66 -6.66 9.06
C GLU A 18 -15.58 -5.83 8.38
N CYS A 19 -14.97 -6.35 7.32
CA CYS A 19 -13.96 -5.61 6.55
C CYS A 19 -14.53 -4.38 5.83
N VAL A 20 -15.76 -4.46 5.33
CA VAL A 20 -16.46 -3.31 4.75
C VAL A 20 -16.63 -2.22 5.81
N ARG A 21 -17.14 -2.57 7.00
CA ARG A 21 -17.27 -1.63 8.13
C ARG A 21 -15.91 -1.02 8.50
N PHE A 22 -14.86 -1.84 8.57
CA PHE A 22 -13.52 -1.35 8.87
C PHE A 22 -13.05 -0.28 7.88
N TYR A 23 -13.12 -0.54 6.57
CA TYR A 23 -12.64 0.42 5.57
C TYR A 23 -13.51 1.68 5.47
N GLU A 24 -14.80 1.59 5.81
CA GLU A 24 -15.65 2.77 5.98
C GLU A 24 -15.19 3.64 7.15
N ASP A 25 -14.95 3.01 8.31
CA ASP A 25 -14.46 3.69 9.51
C ASP A 25 -13.03 4.24 9.29
N TRP A 26 -12.21 3.50 8.53
CA TRP A 26 -10.87 3.91 8.11
C TRP A 26 -10.86 5.17 7.23
N GLY A 27 -11.96 5.44 6.54
CA GLY A 27 -12.18 6.67 5.78
C GLY A 27 -11.95 6.56 4.27
N LEU A 28 -11.95 5.35 3.72
CA LEU A 28 -11.95 5.16 2.28
C LEU A 28 -13.32 5.47 1.68
N ASN A 29 -13.32 5.93 0.42
CA ASN A 29 -14.54 6.17 -0.32
C ASN A 29 -15.14 4.85 -0.80
N LYS A 30 -16.43 4.66 -0.52
CA LYS A 30 -17.17 3.50 -1.03
C LYS A 30 -17.24 3.51 -2.55
N GLY A 31 -16.83 2.39 -3.15
CA GLY A 31 -17.12 2.05 -4.53
C GLY A 31 -18.30 1.06 -4.62
N LYS A 32 -18.20 0.11 -5.54
CA LYS A 32 -19.20 -0.94 -5.69
C LYS A 32 -19.09 -1.96 -4.56
N ILE A 33 -20.18 -2.23 -3.87
CA ILE A 33 -20.28 -3.25 -2.82
C ILE A 33 -21.43 -4.18 -3.18
N ASN A 34 -21.19 -5.48 -3.11
CA ASN A 34 -22.19 -6.53 -3.25
C ASN A 34 -21.87 -7.69 -2.29
N ARG A 35 -22.58 -8.82 -2.39
CA ARG A 35 -22.41 -9.96 -1.48
C ARG A 35 -21.09 -10.73 -1.67
N GLU A 36 -20.43 -10.59 -2.80
CA GLU A 36 -19.24 -11.34 -3.17
C GLU A 36 -17.96 -10.51 -3.03
N ASN A 37 -18.08 -9.19 -3.23
CA ASN A 37 -16.93 -8.30 -3.21
C ASN A 37 -17.31 -6.88 -2.80
N ALA A 38 -16.33 -6.16 -2.27
CA ALA A 38 -16.43 -4.74 -1.98
C ALA A 38 -15.20 -4.01 -2.52
N LYS A 39 -15.43 -2.82 -3.05
CA LYS A 39 -14.40 -1.95 -3.58
C LYS A 39 -14.43 -0.60 -2.89
N PHE A 40 -13.26 -0.13 -2.51
CA PHE A 40 -13.03 1.18 -1.93
C PHE A 40 -11.97 1.94 -2.71
N ASN A 41 -12.03 3.27 -2.62
CA ASN A 41 -11.07 4.14 -3.28
C ASN A 41 -10.49 5.14 -2.29
N THR A 42 -9.20 5.40 -2.43
CA THR A 42 -8.54 6.57 -1.85
C THR A 42 -8.87 7.83 -2.67
N LEU A 43 -8.42 8.99 -2.21
CA LEU A 43 -8.68 10.25 -2.92
C LEU A 43 -8.00 10.32 -4.30
N ASP A 44 -6.86 9.67 -4.52
CA ASP A 44 -6.17 9.64 -5.81
C ASP A 44 -6.66 8.54 -6.76
N GLY A 45 -7.68 7.78 -6.33
CA GLY A 45 -8.27 6.70 -7.12
C GLY A 45 -7.57 5.35 -7.00
N SER A 46 -6.53 5.20 -6.13
CA SER A 46 -6.04 3.86 -5.83
C SER A 46 -7.08 3.04 -5.07
N GLU A 47 -7.10 1.73 -5.30
CA GLU A 47 -8.24 0.87 -4.99
C GLU A 47 -7.89 -0.17 -3.93
N VAL A 48 -8.83 -0.42 -3.03
CA VAL A 48 -8.84 -1.59 -2.14
C VAL A 48 -10.02 -2.46 -2.54
N VAL A 49 -9.74 -3.70 -2.91
CA VAL A 49 -10.73 -4.70 -3.26
C VAL A 49 -10.75 -5.79 -2.21
N LEU A 50 -11.93 -6.08 -1.70
CA LEU A 50 -12.18 -7.16 -0.75
C LEU A 50 -13.00 -8.23 -1.45
N ARG A 51 -12.58 -9.48 -1.33
CA ARG A 51 -13.28 -10.67 -1.84
C ARG A 51 -13.26 -11.74 -0.75
N HIS A 52 -14.24 -12.62 -0.75
CA HIS A 52 -14.19 -13.75 0.18
C HIS A 52 -12.94 -14.59 -0.08
N LYS A 53 -12.24 -15.04 0.97
CA LYS A 53 -10.97 -15.76 0.83
C LYS A 53 -11.05 -17.05 0.00
N GLU A 54 -12.24 -17.66 -0.05
CA GLU A 54 -12.53 -18.87 -0.82
C GLU A 54 -12.93 -18.60 -2.28
N ASP A 55 -12.90 -17.34 -2.71
CA ASP A 55 -13.19 -16.99 -4.10
C ASP A 55 -12.15 -17.66 -5.02
N PRO A 56 -12.58 -18.53 -5.96
CA PRO A 56 -11.68 -19.32 -6.79
C PRO A 56 -10.86 -18.48 -7.79
N ASP A 57 -11.29 -17.26 -8.07
CA ASP A 57 -10.57 -16.36 -8.97
C ASP A 57 -9.47 -15.55 -8.25
N LEU A 58 -9.33 -15.69 -6.93
CA LEU A 58 -8.22 -15.08 -6.21
C LEU A 58 -6.92 -15.85 -6.41
N PRO A 59 -5.78 -15.16 -6.54
CA PRO A 59 -4.48 -15.79 -6.46
C PRO A 59 -4.30 -16.57 -5.16
N VAL A 60 -3.42 -17.55 -5.15
CA VAL A 60 -3.10 -18.35 -3.96
C VAL A 60 -2.65 -17.45 -2.82
N ALA A 61 -3.12 -17.71 -1.60
CA ALA A 61 -2.72 -17.00 -0.41
C ALA A 61 -1.29 -17.35 -0.01
N ILE A 62 -0.50 -16.35 0.39
CA ILE A 62 0.86 -16.56 0.92
C ILE A 62 0.88 -16.87 2.42
N GLU A 63 -0.26 -16.72 3.10
CA GLU A 63 -0.46 -17.04 4.50
C GLU A 63 -1.93 -17.41 4.77
N ASN A 64 -2.23 -17.92 5.95
CA ASN A 64 -3.58 -18.30 6.35
C ASN A 64 -4.44 -17.12 6.79
N GLY A 65 -5.76 -17.25 6.66
CA GLY A 65 -6.74 -16.26 7.11
C GLY A 65 -6.95 -15.13 6.12
N SER A 66 -7.46 -14.01 6.65
CA SER A 66 -7.65 -12.78 5.87
C SER A 66 -6.30 -12.14 5.55
N THR A 67 -5.97 -12.01 4.28
CA THR A 67 -4.65 -11.49 3.86
C THR A 67 -4.68 -10.85 2.48
N LEU A 68 -3.57 -10.17 2.15
CA LEU A 68 -3.28 -9.67 0.81
C LEU A 68 -3.07 -10.82 -0.16
N ARG A 69 -3.78 -10.77 -1.28
CA ARG A 69 -3.75 -11.82 -2.32
C ARG A 69 -3.08 -11.31 -3.60
N HIS A 70 -3.18 -10.01 -3.86
CA HIS A 70 -2.70 -9.44 -5.11
C HIS A 70 -2.40 -7.95 -4.99
N VAL A 71 -1.39 -7.49 -5.72
CA VAL A 71 -1.03 -6.08 -5.84
C VAL A 71 -0.96 -5.68 -7.31
N VAL A 72 -1.65 -4.62 -7.66
CA VAL A 72 -1.56 -4.02 -9.00
C VAL A 72 -0.66 -2.79 -8.94
N TRP A 73 0.44 -2.83 -9.64
CA TRP A 73 1.34 -1.70 -9.80
C TRP A 73 0.97 -0.86 -11.01
N GLY A 74 0.81 0.43 -10.80
CA GLY A 74 0.52 1.40 -11.86
C GLY A 74 1.78 1.84 -12.59
N LEU A 75 1.72 1.84 -13.91
CA LEU A 75 2.75 2.35 -14.81
C LEU A 75 2.31 3.68 -15.43
N GLU A 76 3.28 4.50 -15.87
CA GLU A 76 2.97 5.82 -16.46
C GLU A 76 2.24 5.71 -17.79
N SER A 77 2.51 4.65 -18.59
CA SER A 77 1.98 4.52 -19.94
C SER A 77 1.80 3.08 -20.39
N GLU A 78 0.98 2.88 -21.41
CA GLU A 78 0.85 1.60 -22.13
C GLU A 78 2.19 1.13 -22.71
N LYS A 79 3.02 2.06 -23.19
CA LYS A 79 4.37 1.74 -23.68
C LYS A 79 5.26 1.13 -22.60
N ASP A 80 5.11 1.59 -21.34
CA ASP A 80 5.85 1.00 -20.22
C ASP A 80 5.30 -0.37 -19.85
N LEU A 81 3.98 -0.57 -19.98
CA LEU A 81 3.35 -1.87 -19.77
C LEU A 81 3.86 -2.90 -20.79
N ILE A 82 3.88 -2.57 -22.07
CA ILE A 82 4.41 -3.47 -23.12
C ILE A 82 5.86 -3.87 -22.83
N LYS A 83 6.72 -2.90 -22.48
CA LYS A 83 8.12 -3.19 -22.12
C LYS A 83 8.27 -4.09 -20.91
N LEU A 84 7.37 -3.94 -19.93
CA LEU A 84 7.38 -4.78 -18.75
C LEU A 84 6.86 -6.17 -19.07
N ASP A 85 5.79 -6.27 -19.85
CA ASP A 85 5.22 -7.54 -20.31
C ASP A 85 6.27 -8.37 -21.05
N ASP A 86 6.94 -7.77 -22.03
CA ASP A 86 8.07 -8.40 -22.75
C ASP A 86 9.15 -8.94 -21.80
N LYS A 87 9.42 -8.21 -20.71
CA LYS A 87 10.46 -8.57 -19.74
C LYS A 87 10.07 -9.72 -18.82
N ILE A 88 8.80 -9.81 -18.45
CA ILE A 88 8.31 -10.80 -17.48
C ILE A 88 7.67 -12.02 -18.15
N SER A 89 7.37 -11.96 -19.44
CA SER A 89 6.69 -13.03 -20.19
C SER A 89 7.41 -14.37 -20.15
N ASP A 90 8.75 -14.37 -20.02
CA ASP A 90 9.58 -15.58 -19.94
C ASP A 90 9.72 -16.14 -18.50
N LEU A 91 9.12 -15.48 -17.50
CA LEU A 91 9.12 -16.01 -16.13
C LEU A 91 8.15 -17.20 -16.01
N ASP A 92 8.58 -18.27 -15.36
CA ASP A 92 7.73 -19.43 -15.07
C ASP A 92 6.45 -19.04 -14.29
N SER A 93 6.51 -17.95 -13.53
CA SER A 93 5.42 -17.42 -12.75
C SER A 93 4.54 -16.40 -13.50
N TYR A 94 4.80 -16.20 -14.82
CA TYR A 94 3.99 -15.30 -15.62
C TYR A 94 2.51 -15.74 -15.66
N HIS A 95 1.62 -14.78 -15.48
CA HIS A 95 0.18 -15.00 -15.60
C HIS A 95 -0.54 -13.71 -16.01
N LYS A 96 -1.85 -13.79 -16.20
CA LYS A 96 -2.70 -12.61 -16.34
C LYS A 96 -3.72 -12.56 -15.20
N PHE A 97 -3.89 -11.37 -14.63
CA PHE A 97 -4.94 -11.10 -13.65
C PHE A 97 -5.84 -9.98 -14.18
N GLU A 98 -7.14 -10.24 -14.27
CA GLU A 98 -8.13 -9.32 -14.88
C GLU A 98 -7.69 -8.77 -16.27
N GLY A 99 -7.01 -9.61 -17.06
CA GLY A 99 -6.52 -9.27 -18.38
C GLY A 99 -5.18 -8.55 -18.43
N TYR A 100 -4.62 -8.14 -17.32
CA TYR A 100 -3.31 -7.48 -17.24
C TYR A 100 -2.18 -8.47 -17.00
N PRO A 101 -0.98 -8.25 -17.61
CA PRO A 101 0.18 -9.09 -17.36
C PRO A 101 0.62 -9.02 -15.91
N GLY A 102 1.13 -10.14 -15.40
CA GLY A 102 1.56 -10.27 -14.03
C GLY A 102 2.55 -11.41 -13.84
N CYS A 103 3.06 -11.52 -12.63
CA CYS A 103 3.94 -12.59 -12.20
C CYS A 103 3.83 -12.79 -10.68
N ILE A 104 4.38 -13.88 -10.18
CA ILE A 104 4.49 -14.12 -8.75
C ILE A 104 5.91 -13.73 -8.31
N ASP A 105 6.03 -12.94 -7.25
CA ASP A 105 7.31 -12.59 -6.67
C ASP A 105 7.93 -13.78 -5.88
N PRO A 106 9.21 -13.74 -5.50
CA PRO A 106 9.84 -14.83 -4.77
C PRO A 106 9.24 -15.14 -3.39
N SER A 107 8.43 -14.26 -2.82
CA SER A 107 7.66 -14.53 -1.59
C SER A 107 6.33 -15.24 -1.84
N GLY A 108 5.96 -15.44 -3.10
CA GLY A 108 4.70 -16.05 -3.51
C GLY A 108 3.56 -15.07 -3.73
N LEU A 109 3.79 -13.76 -3.55
CA LEU A 109 2.75 -12.74 -3.77
C LEU A 109 2.50 -12.53 -5.27
N SER A 110 1.23 -12.59 -5.65
CA SER A 110 0.80 -12.29 -7.01
C SER A 110 0.82 -10.78 -7.28
N LEU A 111 1.43 -10.41 -8.41
CA LEU A 111 1.54 -9.03 -8.88
C LEU A 111 0.93 -8.93 -10.28
N SER A 112 0.33 -7.80 -10.60
CA SER A 112 0.02 -7.42 -11.98
C SER A 112 0.32 -5.96 -12.24
N PHE A 113 0.31 -5.58 -13.51
CA PHE A 113 0.78 -4.28 -13.97
C PHE A 113 -0.21 -3.69 -14.96
N ARG A 114 -0.52 -2.40 -14.82
CA ARG A 114 -1.42 -1.69 -15.75
C ARG A 114 -1.01 -0.23 -15.90
N PRO A 115 -1.41 0.46 -16.98
CA PRO A 115 -1.35 1.92 -16.99
C PRO A 115 -2.13 2.47 -15.80
N SER A 116 -1.51 3.37 -15.04
CA SER A 116 -2.10 3.89 -13.81
C SER A 116 -3.40 4.63 -14.07
N LYS A 117 -4.40 4.36 -13.23
CA LYS A 117 -5.69 5.07 -13.20
C LYS A 117 -5.73 6.17 -12.13
N ARG A 118 -4.60 6.39 -11.44
CA ARG A 118 -4.51 7.39 -10.37
C ARG A 118 -4.42 8.80 -10.94
N PHE A 119 -4.92 9.74 -10.19
CA PHE A 119 -4.90 11.16 -10.55
C PHE A 119 -4.30 12.02 -9.43
N LYS A 120 -3.89 13.24 -9.78
CA LYS A 120 -3.32 14.18 -8.84
C LYS A 120 -4.40 14.70 -7.89
N VAL A 121 -4.11 14.65 -6.59
CA VAL A 121 -4.98 15.20 -5.55
C VAL A 121 -4.40 16.52 -5.05
N GLU A 122 -5.20 17.55 -5.05
CA GLU A 122 -4.85 18.84 -4.43
C GLU A 122 -5.26 18.79 -2.95
N ALA A 123 -4.36 18.32 -2.10
CA ALA A 123 -4.54 18.27 -0.66
C ALA A 123 -3.49 19.13 0.04
N ARG A 124 -3.94 20.12 0.82
CA ARG A 124 -3.05 20.97 1.61
C ARG A 124 -3.17 20.58 3.08
N GLY A 125 -2.04 20.26 3.69
CA GLY A 125 -1.92 20.13 5.15
C GLY A 125 -1.99 21.46 5.87
N VAL A 126 -2.18 21.42 7.17
CA VAL A 126 -2.17 22.59 8.03
C VAL A 126 -0.73 22.98 8.36
N PRO A 127 -0.31 24.25 8.17
CA PRO A 127 0.98 24.71 8.68
C PRO A 127 1.08 24.51 10.19
N MET A 128 2.27 24.14 10.66
CA MET A 128 2.53 23.91 12.08
C MET A 128 3.69 24.77 12.56
N ASN A 129 3.65 25.17 13.83
CA ASN A 129 4.80 25.77 14.50
C ASN A 129 5.91 24.72 14.62
N THR A 130 7.14 25.12 14.31
CA THR A 130 8.32 24.27 14.38
C THR A 130 9.39 24.91 15.25
N TRP A 131 10.22 24.10 15.93
CA TRP A 131 11.24 24.60 16.85
C TRP A 131 12.39 25.35 16.15
N ASP A 132 12.61 25.11 14.87
CA ASP A 132 13.59 25.85 14.04
C ASP A 132 13.16 27.30 13.77
N LYS A 133 11.90 27.61 14.06
CA LYS A 133 11.31 28.95 14.00
C LYS A 133 10.62 29.28 15.33
N PRO A 134 11.38 29.35 16.42
CA PRO A 134 10.80 29.63 17.74
C PRO A 134 10.16 31.01 17.75
N ASP A 135 9.09 31.14 18.52
CA ASP A 135 8.34 32.39 18.69
C ASP A 135 7.71 32.99 17.42
N GLN A 136 7.73 32.23 16.32
CA GLN A 136 6.96 32.57 15.10
C GLN A 136 5.60 31.87 15.15
N ARG A 137 4.61 32.63 15.55
CA ARG A 137 3.25 32.14 15.59
C ARG A 137 2.66 32.02 14.18
N ILE A 138 2.05 30.87 13.88
CA ILE A 138 1.21 30.68 12.71
C ILE A 138 -0.24 30.90 13.14
N ASP A 139 -0.85 31.98 12.64
CA ASP A 139 -2.24 32.35 12.95
C ASP A 139 -3.25 31.62 12.05
N GLU A 140 -3.12 30.31 11.94
CA GLU A 140 -4.11 29.46 11.28
C GLU A 140 -4.71 28.48 12.31
N PRO A 141 -6.05 28.32 12.37
CA PRO A 141 -6.63 27.35 13.28
C PRO A 141 -6.25 25.93 12.85
N SER A 142 -5.85 25.09 13.81
CA SER A 142 -5.65 23.67 13.56
C SER A 142 -6.96 23.04 13.09
N LYS A 143 -6.92 22.28 11.99
CA LYS A 143 -8.06 21.51 11.56
C LYS A 143 -8.27 20.33 12.51
N VAL A 144 -9.53 20.08 12.83
CA VAL A 144 -9.95 18.87 13.50
C VAL A 144 -10.52 17.94 12.44
N TYR A 145 -9.85 16.82 12.24
CA TYR A 145 -10.34 15.78 11.31
C TYR A 145 -11.17 14.78 12.10
N PRO A 146 -12.50 14.66 11.84
CA PRO A 146 -13.34 13.68 12.54
C PRO A 146 -12.98 12.24 12.18
N LYS A 147 -12.40 12.03 11.00
CA LYS A 147 -11.77 10.79 10.53
C LYS A 147 -10.77 11.09 9.43
N ALA A 148 -9.86 10.17 9.15
CA ALA A 148 -8.95 10.28 8.02
C ALA A 148 -9.66 10.12 6.67
N GLN A 149 -9.07 10.71 5.63
CA GLN A 149 -9.43 10.50 4.24
C GLN A 149 -8.14 10.17 3.47
N PRO A 150 -7.75 8.89 3.39
CA PRO A 150 -6.51 8.50 2.74
C PRO A 150 -6.39 9.02 1.32
N ILE A 151 -5.27 9.70 1.03
CA ILE A 151 -4.98 10.25 -0.30
C ILE A 151 -4.63 9.12 -1.26
N LYS A 152 -3.79 8.18 -0.80
CA LYS A 152 -3.30 7.07 -1.63
C LYS A 152 -2.87 5.88 -0.77
N ILE A 153 -2.75 4.71 -1.38
CA ILE A 153 -1.98 3.61 -0.82
C ILE A 153 -0.51 4.03 -0.87
N GLY A 154 0.12 4.15 0.29
CA GLY A 154 1.48 4.65 0.44
C GLY A 154 2.52 3.57 0.17
N HIS A 155 2.43 2.47 0.90
CA HIS A 155 3.31 1.32 0.74
C HIS A 155 2.70 0.03 1.31
N ILE A 156 3.32 -1.09 0.98
CA ILE A 156 3.08 -2.39 1.62
C ILE A 156 4.34 -2.87 2.30
N VAL A 157 4.19 -3.63 3.38
CA VAL A 157 5.29 -4.32 4.07
C VAL A 157 5.01 -5.81 4.09
N LEU A 158 5.96 -6.57 3.59
CA LEU A 158 5.87 -8.02 3.50
C LEU A 158 6.93 -8.68 4.38
N PHE A 159 6.52 -9.71 5.12
CA PHE A 159 7.48 -10.67 5.64
C PHE A 159 7.95 -11.57 4.52
N VAL A 160 9.28 -11.75 4.39
CA VAL A 160 9.90 -12.57 3.35
C VAL A 160 10.99 -13.45 3.95
N GLU A 161 11.09 -14.70 3.50
CA GLU A 161 12.16 -15.61 3.94
C GLU A 161 13.46 -15.40 3.17
N GLU A 162 13.37 -15.19 1.85
CA GLU A 162 14.50 -15.04 0.95
C GLU A 162 14.73 -13.55 0.59
N LEU A 163 15.15 -12.75 1.58
CA LEU A 163 15.27 -11.29 1.44
C LEU A 163 16.08 -10.86 0.21
N GLU A 164 17.28 -11.41 0.02
CA GLU A 164 18.16 -11.03 -1.09
C GLU A 164 17.57 -11.41 -2.46
N LYS A 165 16.93 -12.56 -2.56
CA LYS A 165 16.30 -13.02 -3.79
C LYS A 165 15.08 -12.16 -4.13
N THR A 166 14.29 -11.82 -3.12
CA THR A 166 13.11 -10.96 -3.30
C THR A 166 13.54 -9.53 -3.63
N GLU A 167 14.56 -8.98 -2.96
CA GLU A 167 15.12 -7.66 -3.30
C GLU A 167 15.60 -7.63 -4.75
N LYS A 168 16.37 -8.64 -5.20
CA LYS A 168 16.84 -8.73 -6.59
C LYS A 168 15.70 -8.81 -7.60
N PHE A 169 14.62 -9.50 -7.29
CA PHE A 169 13.46 -9.52 -8.17
C PHE A 169 12.89 -8.10 -8.36
N TYR A 170 12.68 -7.36 -7.27
CA TYR A 170 12.16 -6.00 -7.37
C TYR A 170 13.15 -5.03 -8.04
N THR A 171 14.46 -5.18 -7.84
CA THR A 171 15.46 -4.31 -8.48
C THR A 171 15.76 -4.70 -9.91
N ASP A 172 16.06 -5.95 -10.18
CA ASP A 172 16.57 -6.39 -11.48
C ASP A 172 15.44 -6.64 -12.48
N VAL A 173 14.29 -7.20 -12.02
CA VAL A 173 13.15 -7.45 -12.89
C VAL A 173 12.26 -6.22 -13.01
N LEU A 174 11.82 -5.64 -11.91
CA LEU A 174 10.89 -4.51 -11.94
C LEU A 174 11.58 -3.15 -12.05
N GLY A 175 12.87 -3.05 -11.72
CA GLY A 175 13.65 -1.81 -11.80
C GLY A 175 13.38 -0.85 -10.64
N PHE A 176 12.96 -1.37 -9.48
CA PHE A 176 12.83 -0.57 -8.27
C PHE A 176 14.22 -0.17 -7.75
N THR A 177 14.27 0.89 -6.97
CA THR A 177 15.50 1.38 -6.36
C THR A 177 15.47 1.15 -4.86
N VAL A 178 16.55 0.56 -4.33
CA VAL A 178 16.74 0.46 -2.87
C VAL A 178 16.99 1.85 -2.32
N SER A 179 16.21 2.24 -1.32
CA SER A 179 16.34 3.51 -0.61
C SER A 179 17.19 3.36 0.64
N ASP A 180 16.98 2.26 1.36
CA ASP A 180 17.68 1.99 2.62
C ASP A 180 17.63 0.49 2.96
N ARG A 181 18.49 0.04 3.86
CA ARG A 181 18.54 -1.35 4.35
C ARG A 181 18.76 -1.40 5.86
N TYR A 182 18.08 -2.36 6.47
CA TYR A 182 18.53 -2.96 7.73
C TYR A 182 19.30 -4.22 7.39
N PRO A 183 20.66 -4.22 7.47
CA PRO A 183 21.47 -5.34 7.01
C PRO A 183 20.99 -6.69 7.55
N GLY A 184 20.70 -7.63 6.66
CA GLY A 184 20.22 -8.96 7.00
C GLY A 184 18.75 -9.06 7.47
N SER A 185 18.07 -7.92 7.68
CA SER A 185 16.71 -7.89 8.24
C SER A 185 15.67 -7.23 7.34
N GLY A 186 16.07 -6.34 6.43
CA GLY A 186 15.06 -5.72 5.58
C GLY A 186 15.60 -4.73 4.55
N SER A 187 14.81 -4.52 3.50
CA SER A 187 15.14 -3.63 2.38
C SER A 187 13.95 -2.74 2.02
N PHE A 188 14.15 -1.45 2.05
CA PHE A 188 13.20 -0.44 1.61
C PHE A 188 13.40 -0.14 0.12
N LEU A 189 12.36 -0.37 -0.68
CA LEU A 189 12.42 -0.14 -2.12
C LEU A 189 11.34 0.84 -2.57
N ARG A 190 11.72 1.75 -3.46
CA ARG A 190 10.78 2.67 -4.12
C ARG A 190 10.64 2.32 -5.59
N CYS A 191 9.44 2.41 -6.09
CA CYS A 191 9.12 2.15 -7.50
C CYS A 191 9.33 3.38 -8.40
N THR A 192 9.48 4.58 -7.81
CA THR A 192 9.67 5.86 -8.53
C THR A 192 10.90 6.61 -8.05
N THR A 193 11.55 7.36 -8.98
CA THR A 193 12.63 8.29 -8.65
C THR A 193 12.47 9.56 -9.51
N PRO A 194 12.32 10.78 -8.93
CA PRO A 194 12.13 11.04 -7.49
C PRO A 194 10.80 10.50 -6.96
N GLY A 195 10.71 10.22 -5.67
CA GLY A 195 9.50 9.65 -5.09
C GLY A 195 9.54 9.56 -3.55
N VAL A 196 8.62 8.77 -3.03
CA VAL A 196 8.57 8.44 -1.60
C VAL A 196 9.79 7.62 -1.17
N HIS A 197 10.06 7.56 0.15
CA HIS A 197 11.15 6.74 0.66
C HIS A 197 11.03 5.28 0.21
N HIS A 198 9.85 4.68 0.32
CA HIS A 198 9.59 3.33 -0.19
C HIS A 198 8.13 3.16 -0.62
N SER A 199 7.93 2.25 -1.52
CA SER A 199 6.62 1.74 -1.96
C SER A 199 6.40 0.32 -1.48
N ILE A 200 7.49 -0.39 -1.17
CA ILE A 200 7.49 -1.70 -0.54
C ILE A 200 8.64 -1.80 0.45
N PHE A 201 8.41 -2.45 1.60
CA PHE A 201 9.44 -2.86 2.53
C PHE A 201 9.41 -4.39 2.67
N LEU A 202 10.53 -5.02 2.39
CA LEU A 202 10.76 -6.45 2.56
C LEU A 202 11.40 -6.67 3.92
N LEU A 203 10.72 -7.40 4.80
CA LEU A 203 11.15 -7.63 6.17
C LEU A 203 11.42 -9.12 6.39
N ASN A 204 12.66 -9.45 6.70
CA ASN A 204 13.05 -10.78 7.15
C ASN A 204 13.20 -10.77 8.67
N ILE A 205 12.51 -11.68 9.34
CA ILE A 205 12.58 -11.86 10.79
C ILE A 205 13.10 -13.25 11.14
N PRO A 206 13.67 -13.46 12.35
CA PRO A 206 14.24 -14.76 12.73
C PRO A 206 13.26 -15.93 12.62
N GLU A 207 11.98 -15.69 12.81
CA GLU A 207 10.91 -16.69 12.74
C GLU A 207 10.60 -17.16 11.32
N LYS A 208 11.26 -16.60 10.31
CA LYS A 208 11.09 -16.92 8.88
C LYS A 208 9.61 -16.95 8.48
N LYS A 209 8.92 -15.87 8.73
CA LYS A 209 7.52 -15.70 8.37
C LYS A 209 7.42 -15.20 6.92
N ILE A 210 6.40 -15.69 6.19
CA ILE A 210 5.92 -15.10 4.93
C ILE A 210 4.53 -14.54 5.17
N GLY A 211 4.21 -13.41 4.56
CA GLY A 211 2.88 -12.82 4.66
C GLY A 211 2.87 -11.29 4.64
N LEU A 212 1.69 -10.72 4.81
CA LEU A 212 1.51 -9.29 4.94
C LEU A 212 1.83 -8.85 6.38
N ASN A 213 2.70 -7.84 6.52
CA ASN A 213 2.86 -7.15 7.79
C ASN A 213 1.83 -6.02 7.91
N HIS A 214 1.81 -5.09 6.96
CA HIS A 214 0.79 -4.04 6.89
C HIS A 214 0.70 -3.37 5.51
N VAL A 215 -0.39 -2.63 5.33
CA VAL A 215 -0.56 -1.63 4.26
C VAL A 215 -0.62 -0.27 4.91
N ALA A 216 0.17 0.69 4.42
CA ALA A 216 0.15 2.06 4.88
C ALA A 216 -0.54 2.99 3.89
N TYR A 217 -1.28 3.94 4.42
CA TYR A 217 -1.98 4.96 3.64
C TYR A 217 -1.42 6.35 3.92
N THR A 218 -1.28 7.16 2.89
CA THR A 218 -0.84 8.55 3.02
C THR A 218 -2.04 9.45 3.27
N VAL A 219 -1.95 10.29 4.28
CA VAL A 219 -2.91 11.35 4.62
C VAL A 219 -2.25 12.73 4.51
N ARG A 220 -3.02 13.82 4.68
CA ARG A 220 -2.56 15.20 4.43
C ARG A 220 -1.48 15.68 5.39
N ASP A 221 -1.68 15.43 6.68
CA ASP A 221 -0.81 15.93 7.74
C ASP A 221 -0.95 15.11 9.04
N ILE A 222 -0.16 15.48 10.04
CA ILE A 222 -0.14 14.80 11.35
C ILE A 222 -1.48 14.94 12.09
N HIS A 223 -2.21 16.04 11.92
CA HIS A 223 -3.53 16.21 12.55
C HIS A 223 -4.53 15.20 12.02
N GLU A 224 -4.44 14.87 10.73
CA GLU A 224 -5.29 13.84 10.13
C GLU A 224 -4.89 12.43 10.59
N VAL A 225 -3.60 12.16 10.84
CA VAL A 225 -3.15 10.91 11.47
C VAL A 225 -3.81 10.74 12.84
N PHE A 226 -3.74 11.76 13.68
CA PHE A 226 -4.37 11.71 15.02
C PHE A 226 -5.89 11.65 14.95
N GLY A 227 -6.52 12.44 14.07
CA GLY A 227 -7.97 12.44 13.88
C GLY A 227 -8.48 11.08 13.43
N GLY A 228 -7.76 10.44 12.50
CA GLY A 228 -8.05 9.08 12.04
C GLY A 228 -7.91 8.04 13.14
N GLY A 229 -6.81 8.06 13.89
CA GLY A 229 -6.60 7.13 15.02
C GLY A 229 -7.68 7.24 16.08
N LEU A 230 -8.05 8.46 16.48
CA LEU A 230 -9.15 8.70 17.43
C LEU A 230 -10.51 8.22 16.88
N ASN A 231 -10.73 8.33 15.56
CA ASN A 231 -11.94 7.81 14.94
C ASN A 231 -12.01 6.29 15.02
N ILE A 232 -10.94 5.61 14.66
CA ILE A 232 -10.84 4.15 14.69
C ILE A 232 -11.10 3.61 16.09
N ASP A 233 -10.52 4.25 17.13
CA ASP A 233 -10.77 3.91 18.52
C ASP A 233 -12.25 4.11 18.92
N ARG A 234 -12.86 5.24 18.56
CA ARG A 234 -14.31 5.49 18.79
C ARG A 234 -15.22 4.49 18.10
N CYS A 235 -14.82 3.95 16.94
CA CYS A 235 -15.55 2.91 16.23
C CYS A 235 -15.37 1.51 16.86
N GLY A 236 -14.55 1.39 17.90
CA GLY A 236 -14.34 0.17 18.66
C GLY A 236 -13.27 -0.76 18.09
N TRP A 237 -12.47 -0.29 17.12
CA TRP A 237 -11.34 -1.04 16.60
C TRP A 237 -10.13 -0.95 17.54
N LYS A 238 -9.47 -2.08 17.76
CA LYS A 238 -8.26 -2.09 18.57
C LYS A 238 -7.08 -1.51 17.78
N THR A 239 -6.48 -0.46 18.32
CA THR A 239 -5.21 0.05 17.81
C THR A 239 -4.07 -0.79 18.37
N ILE A 240 -3.31 -1.46 17.49
CA ILE A 240 -2.14 -2.27 17.88
C ILE A 240 -0.90 -1.38 18.01
N ILE A 241 -0.76 -0.42 17.09
CA ILE A 241 0.34 0.55 17.07
C ILE A 241 -0.30 1.92 16.87
N GLY A 242 -0.12 2.80 17.82
CA GLY A 242 -0.58 4.18 17.71
C GLY A 242 0.21 4.99 16.68
N PRO A 243 -0.13 6.29 16.49
CA PRO A 243 0.63 7.18 15.64
C PRO A 243 2.11 7.10 16.02
N GLY A 244 2.92 6.61 15.10
CA GLY A 244 4.32 6.31 15.35
C GLY A 244 5.25 7.13 14.47
N ARG A 245 6.51 7.10 14.83
CA ARG A 245 7.58 7.73 14.08
C ARG A 245 8.13 6.76 13.05
N HIS A 246 8.12 7.15 11.78
CA HIS A 246 8.83 6.48 10.72
C HIS A 246 10.31 6.95 10.67
N PRO A 247 11.29 6.16 10.15
CA PRO A 247 12.70 6.57 10.01
C PRO A 247 12.91 7.88 9.25
N VAL A 248 12.02 8.21 8.35
CA VAL A 248 11.96 9.51 7.66
C VAL A 248 10.73 10.27 8.09
N SER A 249 10.74 11.60 8.00
CA SER A 249 9.62 12.47 8.38
C SER A 249 8.40 12.29 7.49
N SER A 250 7.73 11.15 7.62
CA SER A 250 6.47 10.84 6.93
C SER A 250 5.41 10.51 7.97
N ALA A 251 4.21 11.05 7.79
CA ALA A 251 3.05 10.69 8.58
C ALA A 251 2.30 9.57 7.87
N TYR A 252 2.21 8.42 8.50
CA TYR A 252 1.41 7.28 8.05
C TYR A 252 0.30 7.00 9.04
N PHE A 253 -0.83 6.59 8.50
CA PHE A 253 -2.00 6.15 9.24
C PHE A 253 -2.32 4.71 8.88
#